data_d37efd31a5d039bc3440c9d39c02c0e2
#
_entry.id   d37efd31a5d039bc3440c9d39c02c0e2
#
_cell.length_a   1.000
_cell.length_b   1.000
_cell.length_c   1.000
_cell.angle_alpha   90.00
_cell.angle_beta   90.00
_cell.angle_gamma   90.00
#
_symmetry.space_group_name_H-M   'P 1'
#
loop_
_entity.id
_entity.type
_entity.pdbx_description
1 polymer ?
#
loop_
_entity_poly.entity_id
_entity_poly.type
_entity_poly.pdbx_seq_one_letter_code
_entity_poly.pdbx_strand_id
1 'polypeptide(L)'
;MTPEGITPKVTIPSPSLIINRDHRSDLYADYYDSWTDFLDDLAKAYHDTIQHFYDLGARYVQLDDTTWGYLIQQFENEKNNPEKTAELAKIAEDDVYTINKALKGLPEDLTLATHICRGNFKSTYLFEGGYDSVAKYLGQLNYDIFFLEYDDARSGSFAPLPTIWNNRDHVELVLGVITSKDPNLENVDAVIDRIHAAAELVPLKNLGISTQCGFASSEEGNLLTEQDEWN
;
A
#
# COMPACT_ATOMS: atom_id res chain seq x y z
N MET A 1 5.47 -17.75 -19.83
CA MET A 1 5.10 -16.79 -20.90
C MET A 1 3.64 -16.40 -20.67
N THR A 2 3.37 -15.11 -20.64
CA THR A 2 2.00 -14.58 -20.49
C THR A 2 1.28 -14.64 -21.83
N PRO A 3 -0.01 -15.00 -21.90
CA PRO A 3 -0.78 -14.96 -23.14
C PRO A 3 -0.79 -13.56 -23.76
N GLU A 4 -0.97 -13.48 -25.09
CA GLU A 4 -1.12 -12.21 -25.79
C GLU A 4 -2.31 -11.40 -25.24
N GLY A 5 -2.13 -10.10 -25.03
CA GLY A 5 -3.15 -9.21 -24.49
C GLY A 5 -3.28 -9.22 -22.96
N ILE A 6 -2.45 -9.99 -22.24
CA ILE A 6 -2.41 -10.01 -20.77
C ILE A 6 -1.15 -9.29 -20.28
N THR A 7 -1.33 -8.30 -19.43
CA THR A 7 -0.21 -7.62 -18.76
C THR A 7 0.10 -8.33 -17.43
N PRO A 8 1.29 -8.94 -17.30
CA PRO A 8 1.69 -9.56 -16.04
C PRO A 8 2.01 -8.49 -15.00
N LYS A 9 1.52 -8.67 -13.77
CA LYS A 9 1.88 -7.86 -12.62
C LYS A 9 3.01 -8.51 -11.84
N VAL A 10 4.07 -7.74 -11.56
CA VAL A 10 5.16 -8.12 -10.67
C VAL A 10 4.92 -7.47 -9.31
N THR A 11 5.06 -8.23 -8.23
CA THR A 11 4.89 -7.74 -6.87
C THR A 11 6.18 -7.93 -6.08
N ILE A 12 6.66 -6.87 -5.43
CA ILE A 12 7.83 -6.89 -4.53
C ILE A 12 7.52 -6.12 -3.25
N PRO A 13 8.21 -6.40 -2.12
CA PRO A 13 8.08 -5.58 -0.91
C PRO A 13 8.49 -4.13 -1.15
N SER A 14 7.84 -3.17 -0.47
CA SER A 14 8.22 -1.76 -0.48
C SER A 14 9.57 -1.52 0.23
N PRO A 15 10.36 -0.50 -0.15
CA PRO A 15 11.59 -0.12 0.55
C PRO A 15 11.35 0.26 2.01
N SER A 16 10.18 0.77 2.37
CA SER A 16 9.75 1.05 3.74
C SER A 16 9.90 -0.15 4.68
N LEU A 17 9.67 -1.38 4.19
CA LEU A 17 9.85 -2.61 4.96
C LEU A 17 11.33 -2.89 5.31
N ILE A 18 12.26 -2.36 4.55
CA ILE A 18 13.69 -2.44 4.85
C ILE A 18 14.09 -1.37 5.86
N ILE A 19 13.56 -0.15 5.68
CA ILE A 19 13.85 1.01 6.55
C ILE A 19 13.36 0.77 7.99
N ASN A 20 12.11 0.28 8.13
CA ASN A 20 11.37 0.30 9.40
C ASN A 20 11.35 -1.05 10.13
N ARG A 21 12.18 -2.01 9.73
CA ARG A 21 12.28 -3.29 10.43
C ARG A 21 13.10 -3.18 11.71
N ASP A 22 12.62 -3.80 12.80
CA ASP A 22 13.22 -3.79 14.12
C ASP A 22 14.75 -3.92 14.10
N HIS A 23 15.43 -3.06 14.87
CA HIS A 23 16.88 -3.02 15.10
C HIS A 23 17.76 -2.80 13.85
N ARG A 24 17.21 -2.37 12.71
CA ARG A 24 18.02 -2.10 11.51
C ARG A 24 18.56 -0.67 11.44
N SER A 25 17.99 0.26 12.20
CA SER A 25 18.48 1.65 12.26
C SER A 25 19.95 1.75 12.65
N ASP A 26 20.48 0.80 13.40
CA ASP A 26 21.87 0.80 13.83
C ASP A 26 22.82 0.21 12.79
N LEU A 27 22.30 -0.59 11.83
CA LEU A 27 23.13 -1.30 10.85
C LEU A 27 23.69 -0.36 9.77
N TYR A 28 23.02 0.74 9.46
CA TYR A 28 23.52 1.65 8.41
C TYR A 28 24.84 2.32 8.79
N ALA A 29 25.04 2.63 10.07
CA ALA A 29 26.20 3.36 10.57
C ALA A 29 27.54 2.63 10.33
N ASP A 30 27.52 1.31 10.12
CA ASP A 30 28.71 0.53 9.78
C ASP A 30 29.12 0.65 8.32
N TYR A 31 28.23 1.18 7.44
CA TYR A 31 28.42 1.16 5.99
C TYR A 31 28.18 2.53 5.32
N TYR A 32 27.49 3.46 5.99
CA TYR A 32 27.10 4.76 5.43
C TYR A 32 27.49 5.90 6.37
N ASP A 33 27.92 7.01 5.81
CA ASP A 33 28.30 8.21 6.56
C ASP A 33 27.06 8.93 7.16
N SER A 34 25.88 8.77 6.53
CA SER A 34 24.63 9.37 7.00
C SER A 34 23.42 8.48 6.71
N TRP A 35 22.33 8.72 7.46
CA TRP A 35 21.03 8.09 7.20
C TRP A 35 20.52 8.39 5.77
N THR A 36 20.74 9.62 5.30
CA THR A 36 20.33 10.02 3.94
C THR A 36 21.08 9.24 2.86
N ASP A 37 22.38 8.97 3.05
CA ASP A 37 23.16 8.18 2.09
C ASP A 37 22.62 6.74 1.98
N PHE A 38 22.22 6.16 3.12
CA PHE A 38 21.54 4.85 3.12
C PHE A 38 20.21 4.89 2.37
N LEU A 39 19.35 5.90 2.62
CA LEU A 39 18.07 6.05 1.93
C LEU A 39 18.26 6.25 0.42
N ASP A 40 19.31 6.98 0.03
CA ASP A 40 19.66 7.25 -1.36
C ASP A 40 20.07 5.98 -2.10
N ASP A 41 20.90 5.17 -1.48
CA ASP A 41 21.38 3.91 -2.04
C ASP A 41 20.27 2.87 -2.12
N LEU A 42 19.41 2.81 -1.10
CA LEU A 42 18.21 1.98 -1.09
C LEU A 42 17.24 2.37 -2.22
N ALA A 43 16.98 3.68 -2.37
CA ALA A 43 16.13 4.19 -3.44
C ALA A 43 16.69 3.83 -4.82
N LYS A 44 18.02 3.95 -4.99
CA LYS A 44 18.71 3.56 -6.24
C LYS A 44 18.57 2.05 -6.50
N ALA A 45 18.75 1.20 -5.50
CA ALA A 45 18.62 -0.25 -5.64
C ALA A 45 17.21 -0.65 -6.08
N TYR A 46 16.17 0.00 -5.54
CA TYR A 46 14.78 -0.21 -5.97
C TYR A 46 14.52 0.31 -7.38
N HIS A 47 15.04 1.50 -7.71
CA HIS A 47 14.95 2.05 -9.07
C HIS A 47 15.55 1.09 -10.10
N ASP A 48 16.78 0.63 -9.88
CA ASP A 48 17.48 -0.27 -10.77
C ASP A 48 16.75 -1.62 -10.91
N THR A 49 16.17 -2.12 -9.81
CA THR A 49 15.38 -3.36 -9.79
C THR A 49 14.10 -3.22 -10.63
N ILE A 50 13.36 -2.13 -10.46
CA ILE A 50 12.13 -1.88 -11.21
C ILE A 50 12.44 -1.67 -12.70
N GLN A 51 13.50 -0.91 -13.00
CA GLN A 51 13.98 -0.73 -14.38
C GLN A 51 14.36 -2.07 -15.01
N HIS A 52 15.02 -2.95 -14.24
CA HIS A 52 15.37 -4.28 -14.74
C HIS A 52 14.12 -5.14 -15.05
N PHE A 53 13.08 -5.10 -14.22
CA PHE A 53 11.82 -5.76 -14.55
C PHE A 53 11.19 -5.19 -15.83
N TYR A 54 11.23 -3.87 -16.00
CA TYR A 54 10.75 -3.22 -17.22
C TYR A 54 11.52 -3.69 -18.45
N ASP A 55 12.85 -3.76 -18.39
CA ASP A 55 13.72 -4.23 -19.47
C ASP A 55 13.44 -5.69 -19.83
N LEU A 56 13.01 -6.51 -18.87
CA LEU A 56 12.55 -7.89 -19.08
C LEU A 56 11.12 -7.99 -19.64
N GLY A 57 10.44 -6.86 -19.85
CA GLY A 57 9.10 -6.79 -20.44
C GLY A 57 7.95 -6.56 -19.45
N ALA A 58 8.22 -6.35 -18.16
CA ALA A 58 7.16 -5.96 -17.22
C ALA A 58 6.60 -4.57 -17.55
N ARG A 59 5.29 -4.38 -17.37
CA ARG A 59 4.57 -3.11 -17.56
C ARG A 59 3.68 -2.76 -16.37
N TYR A 60 3.75 -3.57 -15.30
CA TYR A 60 3.00 -3.35 -14.08
C TYR A 60 3.83 -3.88 -12.90
N VAL A 61 4.25 -2.98 -12.00
CA VAL A 61 4.98 -3.33 -10.77
C VAL A 61 4.23 -2.79 -9.57
N GLN A 62 3.98 -3.66 -8.59
CA GLN A 62 3.36 -3.32 -7.32
C GLN A 62 4.38 -3.43 -6.19
N LEU A 63 4.42 -2.42 -5.32
CA LEU A 63 5.18 -2.43 -4.07
C LEU A 63 4.21 -2.66 -2.91
N ASP A 64 4.35 -3.81 -2.24
CA ASP A 64 3.52 -4.14 -1.07
C ASP A 64 4.10 -3.52 0.19
N ASP A 65 3.24 -2.84 0.97
CA ASP A 65 3.67 -2.03 2.09
C ASP A 65 2.79 -2.23 3.34
N THR A 66 3.35 -2.84 4.37
CA THR A 66 2.71 -2.98 5.69
C THR A 66 3.09 -1.87 6.66
N THR A 67 4.09 -1.06 6.34
CA THR A 67 4.57 0.02 7.21
C THR A 67 3.49 1.08 7.42
N TRP A 68 2.72 1.42 6.39
CA TRP A 68 1.61 2.36 6.53
C TRP A 68 0.52 1.84 7.48
N GLY A 69 0.23 0.53 7.47
CA GLY A 69 -0.67 -0.09 8.46
C GLY A 69 -0.16 0.06 9.88
N TYR A 70 1.13 -0.19 10.10
CA TYR A 70 1.80 0.05 11.38
C TYR A 70 1.72 1.52 11.79
N LEU A 71 2.06 2.47 10.90
CA LEU A 71 2.05 3.90 11.18
C LEU A 71 0.65 4.40 11.55
N ILE A 72 -0.40 3.95 10.85
CA ILE A 72 -1.79 4.26 11.17
C ILE A 72 -2.08 3.95 12.64
N GLN A 73 -1.79 2.72 13.07
CA GLN A 73 -2.05 2.29 14.44
C GLN A 73 -1.20 3.05 15.45
N GLN A 74 0.09 3.29 15.15
CA GLN A 74 0.98 4.01 16.07
C GLN A 74 0.59 5.49 16.21
N PHE A 75 0.19 6.16 15.15
CA PHE A 75 -0.31 7.53 15.23
C PHE A 75 -1.56 7.63 16.13
N GLU A 76 -2.46 6.65 16.06
CA GLU A 76 -3.63 6.62 16.94
C GLU A 76 -3.23 6.34 18.39
N ASN A 77 -2.34 5.38 18.64
CA ASN A 77 -1.86 5.03 19.97
C ASN A 77 -1.12 6.21 20.64
N GLU A 78 -0.33 6.93 19.88
CA GLU A 78 0.57 7.99 20.36
C GLU A 78 0.02 9.41 20.13
N LYS A 79 -1.25 9.57 19.76
CA LYS A 79 -1.85 10.87 19.38
C LYS A 79 -1.72 11.97 20.43
N ASN A 80 -1.57 11.60 21.69
CA ASN A 80 -1.40 12.54 22.82
C ASN A 80 0.09 12.74 23.21
N ASN A 81 1.03 12.14 22.47
CA ASN A 81 2.46 12.22 22.70
C ASN A 81 3.17 12.95 21.54
N PRO A 82 3.41 14.27 21.64
CA PRO A 82 3.99 15.04 20.53
C PRO A 82 5.36 14.56 20.08
N GLU A 83 6.19 14.07 21.00
CA GLU A 83 7.54 13.58 20.70
C GLU A 83 7.45 12.30 19.83
N LYS A 84 6.63 11.32 20.26
CA LYS A 84 6.40 10.10 19.48
C LYS A 84 5.72 10.37 18.15
N THR A 85 4.76 11.28 18.11
CA THR A 85 4.11 11.68 16.87
C THR A 85 5.11 12.30 15.89
N ALA A 86 6.08 13.10 16.38
CA ALA A 86 7.13 13.65 15.54
C ALA A 86 8.10 12.57 15.02
N GLU A 87 8.45 11.56 15.83
CA GLU A 87 9.24 10.40 15.38
C GLU A 87 8.51 9.63 14.27
N LEU A 88 7.21 9.34 14.45
CA LEU A 88 6.39 8.66 13.43
C LEU A 88 6.28 9.48 12.14
N ALA A 89 6.14 10.81 12.26
CA ALA A 89 6.13 11.70 11.11
C ALA A 89 7.44 11.62 10.32
N LYS A 90 8.58 11.57 11.02
CA LYS A 90 9.90 11.42 10.38
C LYS A 90 10.02 10.09 9.62
N ILE A 91 9.53 8.99 10.19
CA ILE A 91 9.47 7.69 9.51
C ILE A 91 8.66 7.81 8.21
N ALA A 92 7.45 8.39 8.29
CA ALA A 92 6.60 8.57 7.12
C ALA A 92 7.25 9.47 6.05
N GLU A 93 7.98 10.52 6.44
CA GLU A 93 8.71 11.40 5.54
C GLU A 93 9.88 10.69 4.85
N ASP A 94 10.61 9.85 5.57
CA ASP A 94 11.71 9.05 5.03
C ASP A 94 11.19 8.00 4.03
N ASP A 95 10.03 7.38 4.30
CA ASP A 95 9.37 6.46 3.39
C ASP A 95 8.93 7.18 2.10
N VAL A 96 8.28 8.34 2.21
CA VAL A 96 7.90 9.17 1.05
C VAL A 96 9.12 9.57 0.22
N TYR A 97 10.18 10.03 0.89
CA TYR A 97 11.42 10.41 0.22
C TYR A 97 12.01 9.25 -0.59
N THR A 98 12.19 8.10 0.06
CA THR A 98 12.85 6.93 -0.54
C THR A 98 12.02 6.34 -1.68
N ILE A 99 10.72 6.17 -1.47
CA ILE A 99 9.81 5.64 -2.49
C ILE A 99 9.78 6.57 -3.70
N ASN A 100 9.53 7.86 -3.52
CA ASN A 100 9.46 8.80 -4.64
C ASN A 100 10.78 8.90 -5.40
N LYS A 101 11.91 8.80 -4.72
CA LYS A 101 13.23 8.78 -5.34
C LYS A 101 13.45 7.51 -6.16
N ALA A 102 13.01 6.36 -5.67
CA ALA A 102 13.06 5.09 -6.37
C ALA A 102 12.19 5.11 -7.66
N LEU A 103 11.02 5.73 -7.61
CA LEU A 103 10.09 5.77 -8.74
C LEU A 103 10.42 6.85 -9.78
N LYS A 104 11.28 7.81 -9.44
CA LYS A 104 11.57 8.96 -10.29
C LYS A 104 12.29 8.56 -11.58
N GLY A 105 11.72 8.94 -12.74
CA GLY A 105 12.35 8.76 -14.04
C GLY A 105 12.20 7.37 -14.64
N LEU A 106 11.38 6.50 -14.04
CA LEU A 106 10.96 5.24 -14.65
C LEU A 106 10.10 5.50 -15.91
N PRO A 107 10.01 4.52 -16.83
CA PRO A 107 9.26 4.67 -18.07
C PRO A 107 7.79 5.01 -17.88
N GLU A 108 7.24 5.92 -18.69
CA GLU A 108 5.84 6.41 -18.59
C GLU A 108 4.78 5.33 -18.90
N ASP A 109 5.15 4.27 -19.62
CA ASP A 109 4.27 3.13 -19.93
C ASP A 109 4.34 2.00 -18.89
N LEU A 110 5.06 2.24 -17.78
CA LEU A 110 5.10 1.35 -16.62
C LEU A 110 4.05 1.79 -15.59
N THR A 111 3.08 0.94 -15.32
CA THR A 111 2.13 1.15 -14.21
C THR A 111 2.79 0.84 -12.88
N LEU A 112 2.78 1.80 -11.97
CA LEU A 112 3.33 1.69 -10.63
C LEU A 112 2.21 1.66 -9.59
N ALA A 113 2.14 0.60 -8.80
CA ALA A 113 1.10 0.43 -7.80
C ALA A 113 1.68 0.18 -6.41
N THR A 114 0.89 0.45 -5.39
CA THR A 114 1.16 0.01 -4.02
C THR A 114 -0.05 -0.62 -3.39
N HIS A 115 0.16 -1.60 -2.49
CA HIS A 115 -0.88 -2.16 -1.63
C HIS A 115 -0.54 -1.83 -0.18
N ILE A 116 -1.47 -1.18 0.50
CA ILE A 116 -1.37 -0.86 1.93
C ILE A 116 -1.95 -2.00 2.74
N CYS A 117 -1.10 -2.97 3.06
CA CYS A 117 -1.49 -4.16 3.81
C CYS A 117 -1.70 -3.89 5.30
N ARG A 118 -2.68 -4.56 5.89
CA ARG A 118 -2.95 -4.54 7.35
C ARG A 118 -2.39 -5.74 8.08
N GLY A 119 -1.55 -6.55 7.42
CA GLY A 119 -0.93 -7.75 8.00
C GLY A 119 -1.89 -8.93 8.07
N ASN A 120 -2.47 -9.34 6.94
CA ASN A 120 -3.37 -10.47 6.84
C ASN A 120 -2.66 -11.78 7.21
N PHE A 121 -3.20 -12.49 8.21
CA PHE A 121 -2.62 -13.72 8.75
C PHE A 121 -3.72 -14.59 9.38
N LYS A 122 -3.92 -15.81 8.90
CA LYS A 122 -4.92 -16.78 9.41
C LYS A 122 -6.30 -16.15 9.60
N SER A 123 -6.81 -15.45 8.59
CA SER A 123 -8.09 -14.72 8.62
C SER A 123 -8.18 -13.64 9.71
N THR A 124 -7.04 -13.09 10.15
CA THR A 124 -6.95 -11.96 11.06
C THR A 124 -6.03 -10.89 10.52
N TYR A 125 -5.75 -9.87 11.30
CA TYR A 125 -4.91 -8.72 10.92
C TYR A 125 -4.00 -8.31 12.07
N LEU A 126 -2.96 -7.53 11.77
CA LEU A 126 -2.04 -6.97 12.78
C LEU A 126 -2.39 -5.53 13.13
N PHE A 127 -2.86 -4.73 12.16
CA PHE A 127 -3.02 -3.29 12.29
C PHE A 127 -4.44 -2.84 12.01
N GLU A 128 -4.93 -1.87 12.80
CA GLU A 128 -6.23 -1.24 12.65
C GLU A 128 -6.13 0.29 12.69
N GLY A 129 -7.19 0.98 12.28
CA GLY A 129 -7.30 2.44 12.23
C GLY A 129 -7.59 2.97 10.83
N GLY A 130 -8.18 4.17 10.76
CA GLY A 130 -8.47 4.88 9.51
C GLY A 130 -7.21 5.47 8.88
N TYR A 131 -7.28 5.79 7.59
CA TYR A 131 -6.15 6.36 6.85
C TYR A 131 -5.88 7.84 7.16
N ASP A 132 -6.66 8.48 8.02
CA ASP A 132 -6.61 9.93 8.31
C ASP A 132 -5.22 10.42 8.68
N SER A 133 -4.51 9.69 9.54
CA SER A 133 -3.18 10.06 10.03
C SER A 133 -2.09 10.02 8.96
N VAL A 134 -2.23 9.15 7.96
CA VAL A 134 -1.22 8.93 6.91
C VAL A 134 -1.63 9.47 5.54
N ALA A 135 -2.88 9.89 5.35
CA ALA A 135 -3.40 10.34 4.05
C ALA A 135 -2.54 11.40 3.37
N LYS A 136 -2.04 12.37 4.14
CA LYS A 136 -1.17 13.44 3.63
C LYS A 136 0.16 12.93 3.06
N TYR A 137 0.68 11.82 3.59
CA TYR A 137 1.90 11.20 3.10
C TYR A 137 1.61 10.33 1.88
N LEU A 138 0.54 9.51 1.92
CA LEU A 138 0.10 8.71 0.79
C LEU A 138 -0.22 9.58 -0.44
N GLY A 139 -0.82 10.75 -0.22
CA GLY A 139 -1.09 11.72 -1.30
C GLY A 139 0.15 12.35 -1.94
N GLN A 140 1.34 12.15 -1.37
CA GLN A 140 2.63 12.59 -1.92
C GLN A 140 3.37 11.49 -2.68
N LEU A 141 2.94 10.22 -2.55
CA LEU A 141 3.58 9.10 -3.23
C LEU A 141 3.26 9.09 -4.73
N ASN A 142 4.28 8.86 -5.55
CA ASN A 142 4.18 8.90 -7.02
C ASN A 142 3.79 7.54 -7.61
N TYR A 143 2.73 6.93 -7.06
CA TYR A 143 2.09 5.74 -7.63
C TYR A 143 0.93 6.13 -8.53
N ASP A 144 0.63 5.29 -9.52
CA ASP A 144 -0.55 5.39 -10.35
C ASP A 144 -1.77 4.76 -9.69
N ILE A 145 -1.56 3.67 -8.91
CA ILE A 145 -2.63 2.89 -8.28
C ILE A 145 -2.34 2.63 -6.81
N PHE A 146 -3.34 2.87 -5.96
CA PHE A 146 -3.31 2.56 -4.53
C PHE A 146 -4.37 1.50 -4.20
N PHE A 147 -3.96 0.31 -3.77
CA PHE A 147 -4.85 -0.70 -3.20
C PHE A 147 -4.97 -0.44 -1.70
N LEU A 148 -6.17 -0.06 -1.27
CA LEU A 148 -6.47 0.35 0.10
C LEU A 148 -7.49 -0.60 0.72
N GLU A 149 -7.13 -1.24 1.85
CA GLU A 149 -8.03 -2.15 2.55
C GLU A 149 -9.18 -1.41 3.24
N TYR A 150 -10.40 -1.77 2.85
CA TYR A 150 -11.66 -1.22 3.37
C TYR A 150 -12.73 -2.29 3.57
N ASP A 151 -12.36 -3.52 3.89
CA ASP A 151 -13.27 -4.65 4.02
C ASP A 151 -14.22 -4.55 5.22
N ASP A 152 -13.82 -3.86 6.29
CA ASP A 152 -14.62 -3.68 7.49
C ASP A 152 -14.47 -2.30 8.16
N ALA A 153 -15.18 -2.12 9.29
CA ALA A 153 -15.20 -0.85 10.03
C ALA A 153 -13.86 -0.44 10.66
N ARG A 154 -12.90 -1.36 10.85
CA ARG A 154 -11.57 -1.05 11.41
C ARG A 154 -10.76 -0.11 10.51
N SER A 155 -11.06 -0.07 9.22
CA SER A 155 -10.38 0.79 8.24
C SER A 155 -10.87 2.24 8.27
N GLY A 156 -11.85 2.57 9.12
CA GLY A 156 -12.41 3.91 9.24
C GLY A 156 -13.33 4.29 8.08
N SER A 157 -13.41 5.59 7.81
CA SER A 157 -14.28 6.15 6.76
C SER A 157 -13.51 6.42 5.47
N PHE A 158 -14.24 6.76 4.40
CA PHE A 158 -13.67 7.21 3.12
C PHE A 158 -13.19 8.67 3.12
N ALA A 159 -13.37 9.42 4.22
CA ALA A 159 -12.96 10.83 4.31
C ALA A 159 -11.49 11.11 3.90
N PRO A 160 -10.51 10.21 4.11
CA PRO A 160 -9.14 10.40 3.67
C PRO A 160 -8.91 10.32 2.14
N LEU A 161 -9.82 9.70 1.37
CA LEU A 161 -9.62 9.44 -0.06
C LEU A 161 -9.28 10.69 -0.89
N PRO A 162 -9.94 11.87 -0.72
CA PRO A 162 -9.57 13.07 -1.47
C PRO A 162 -8.12 13.51 -1.23
N THR A 163 -7.62 13.35 0.00
CA THR A 163 -6.24 13.70 0.35
C THR A 163 -5.25 12.73 -0.28
N ILE A 164 -5.56 11.42 -0.30
CA ILE A 164 -4.72 10.41 -0.94
C ILE A 164 -4.73 10.59 -2.46
N TRP A 165 -5.90 10.79 -3.07
CA TRP A 165 -6.06 11.04 -4.50
C TRP A 165 -5.36 12.34 -4.94
N ASN A 166 -5.47 13.38 -4.11
CA ASN A 166 -4.79 14.67 -4.27
C ASN A 166 -5.04 15.34 -5.65
N ASN A 167 -6.25 15.22 -6.19
CA ASN A 167 -6.68 15.74 -7.50
C ASN A 167 -5.78 15.29 -8.69
N ARG A 168 -5.18 14.12 -8.61
CA ARG A 168 -4.34 13.52 -9.65
C ARG A 168 -5.21 12.66 -10.58
N ASP A 169 -5.62 13.19 -11.72
CA ASP A 169 -6.55 12.53 -12.67
C ASP A 169 -6.08 11.15 -13.18
N HIS A 170 -4.77 10.87 -13.13
CA HIS A 170 -4.19 9.59 -13.52
C HIS A 170 -4.16 8.58 -12.37
N VAL A 171 -4.38 9.01 -11.12
CA VAL A 171 -4.31 8.12 -9.95
C VAL A 171 -5.63 7.40 -9.74
N GLU A 172 -5.55 6.08 -9.54
CA GLU A 172 -6.67 5.22 -9.20
C GLU A 172 -6.56 4.76 -7.74
N LEU A 173 -7.68 4.82 -7.01
CA LEU A 173 -7.82 4.28 -5.66
C LEU A 173 -8.67 3.01 -5.74
N VAL A 174 -8.05 1.86 -5.57
CA VAL A 174 -8.71 0.56 -5.57
C VAL A 174 -9.11 0.21 -4.13
N LEU A 175 -10.43 0.16 -3.91
CA LEU A 175 -11.00 -0.10 -2.59
C LEU A 175 -11.13 -1.61 -2.37
N GLY A 176 -10.38 -2.14 -1.42
CA GLY A 176 -10.44 -3.52 -0.99
C GLY A 176 -11.66 -3.74 -0.07
N VAL A 177 -12.85 -3.76 -0.66
CA VAL A 177 -14.13 -3.85 0.05
C VAL A 177 -14.64 -5.29 0.20
N ILE A 178 -13.98 -6.25 -0.44
CA ILE A 178 -14.29 -7.68 -0.34
C ILE A 178 -13.28 -8.30 0.62
N THR A 179 -13.77 -8.95 1.69
CA THR A 179 -12.87 -9.58 2.66
C THR A 179 -12.28 -10.88 2.13
N SER A 180 -11.01 -11.11 2.45
CA SER A 180 -10.35 -12.42 2.26
C SER A 180 -10.19 -13.19 3.58
N LYS A 181 -10.97 -12.82 4.63
CA LYS A 181 -10.87 -13.40 5.98
C LYS A 181 -12.09 -14.24 6.36
N ASP A 182 -13.22 -14.06 5.67
CA ASP A 182 -14.50 -14.69 5.97
C ASP A 182 -15.06 -15.29 4.66
N PRO A 183 -15.48 -16.58 4.65
CA PRO A 183 -16.03 -17.23 3.44
C PRO A 183 -17.44 -16.76 3.07
N ASN A 184 -18.10 -15.98 3.94
CA ASN A 184 -19.42 -15.44 3.62
C ASN A 184 -19.30 -14.31 2.62
N LEU A 185 -20.00 -14.43 1.49
CA LEU A 185 -20.04 -13.38 0.46
C LEU A 185 -20.68 -12.12 1.01
N GLU A 186 -20.12 -10.98 0.63
CA GLU A 186 -20.70 -9.67 0.93
C GLU A 186 -22.04 -9.48 0.26
N ASN A 187 -22.91 -8.68 0.91
CA ASN A 187 -24.14 -8.24 0.27
C ASN A 187 -23.81 -7.23 -0.85
N VAL A 188 -24.22 -7.56 -2.09
CA VAL A 188 -23.93 -6.76 -3.28
C VAL A 188 -24.43 -5.31 -3.14
N ASP A 189 -25.65 -5.11 -2.61
CA ASP A 189 -26.21 -3.76 -2.45
C ASP A 189 -25.38 -2.95 -1.43
N ALA A 190 -24.91 -3.58 -0.35
CA ALA A 190 -24.03 -2.92 0.62
C ALA A 190 -22.67 -2.54 0.02
N VAL A 191 -22.11 -3.36 -0.88
CA VAL A 191 -20.87 -3.01 -1.60
C VAL A 191 -21.12 -1.84 -2.54
N ILE A 192 -22.25 -1.86 -3.28
CA ILE A 192 -22.64 -0.76 -4.18
C ILE A 192 -22.82 0.55 -3.40
N ASP A 193 -23.51 0.52 -2.25
CA ASP A 193 -23.68 1.71 -1.40
C ASP A 193 -22.33 2.29 -0.94
N ARG A 194 -21.37 1.44 -0.60
CA ARG A 194 -20.01 1.87 -0.24
C ARG A 194 -19.26 2.50 -1.43
N ILE A 195 -19.40 1.96 -2.63
CA ILE A 195 -18.82 2.54 -3.84
C ILE A 195 -19.43 3.93 -4.12
N HIS A 196 -20.76 4.07 -3.98
CA HIS A 196 -21.42 5.35 -4.12
C HIS A 196 -20.93 6.38 -3.09
N ALA A 197 -20.80 5.98 -1.82
CA ALA A 197 -20.27 6.86 -0.78
C ALA A 197 -18.82 7.32 -1.08
N ALA A 198 -17.96 6.46 -1.61
CA ALA A 198 -16.62 6.84 -2.05
C ALA A 198 -16.66 7.76 -3.28
N ALA A 199 -17.60 7.54 -4.22
CA ALA A 199 -17.76 8.33 -5.44
C ALA A 199 -18.29 9.76 -5.18
N GLU A 200 -18.85 10.04 -4.00
CA GLU A 200 -19.15 11.40 -3.55
C GLU A 200 -17.86 12.22 -3.24
N LEU A 201 -16.76 11.55 -2.99
CA LEU A 201 -15.49 12.14 -2.52
C LEU A 201 -14.41 12.17 -3.61
N VAL A 202 -14.38 11.15 -4.48
CA VAL A 202 -13.40 10.97 -5.56
C VAL A 202 -14.15 10.57 -6.83
N PRO A 203 -13.82 11.12 -8.01
CA PRO A 203 -14.52 10.76 -9.23
C PRO A 203 -14.54 9.25 -9.48
N LEU A 204 -15.69 8.69 -9.85
CA LEU A 204 -15.88 7.24 -10.05
C LEU A 204 -14.84 6.64 -11.02
N LYS A 205 -14.42 7.41 -12.03
CA LYS A 205 -13.36 6.99 -12.98
C LYS A 205 -12.00 6.73 -12.34
N ASN A 206 -11.79 7.24 -11.12
CA ASN A 206 -10.57 7.10 -10.34
C ASN A 206 -10.73 6.10 -9.18
N LEU A 207 -11.83 5.33 -9.18
CA LEU A 207 -12.11 4.29 -8.19
C LEU A 207 -12.12 2.92 -8.84
N GLY A 208 -11.48 1.95 -8.19
CA GLY A 208 -11.57 0.53 -8.48
C GLY A 208 -12.06 -0.25 -7.26
N ILE A 209 -12.33 -1.54 -7.44
CA ILE A 209 -12.65 -2.46 -6.35
C ILE A 209 -11.78 -3.70 -6.41
N SER A 210 -11.47 -4.26 -5.26
CA SER A 210 -10.72 -5.50 -5.14
C SER A 210 -11.07 -6.23 -3.83
N THR A 211 -10.50 -7.42 -3.67
CA THR A 211 -10.33 -8.00 -2.34
C THR A 211 -9.41 -7.12 -1.48
N GLN A 212 -9.55 -7.23 -0.14
CA GLN A 212 -8.73 -6.44 0.78
C GLN A 212 -7.25 -6.87 0.75
N CYS A 213 -6.98 -8.17 0.61
CA CYS A 213 -5.65 -8.77 0.49
C CYS A 213 -5.76 -10.03 -0.36
N GLY A 214 -4.74 -10.91 -0.37
CA GLY A 214 -4.83 -12.23 -0.97
C GLY A 214 -5.57 -13.24 -0.09
N PHE A 215 -6.07 -14.33 -0.68
CA PHE A 215 -6.80 -15.40 0.01
C PHE A 215 -5.90 -16.32 0.84
N ALA A 216 -4.59 -16.36 0.56
CA ALA A 216 -3.59 -17.09 1.32
C ALA A 216 -2.28 -16.29 1.38
N SER A 217 -2.25 -15.24 2.20
CA SER A 217 -1.14 -14.27 2.27
C SER A 217 0.12 -14.83 2.98
N SER A 218 0.02 -15.98 3.63
CA SER A 218 1.12 -16.68 4.30
C SER A 218 1.00 -18.19 4.10
N GLU A 219 2.05 -18.96 4.44
CA GLU A 219 2.06 -20.43 4.33
C GLU A 219 0.99 -21.11 5.19
N GLU A 220 0.54 -20.46 6.26
CA GLU A 220 -0.54 -20.96 7.13
C GLU A 220 -1.92 -20.80 6.52
N GLY A 221 -2.05 -19.98 5.48
CA GLY A 221 -3.30 -19.71 4.78
C GLY A 221 -4.33 -18.96 5.61
N ASN A 222 -5.56 -18.91 5.10
CA ASN A 222 -6.73 -18.33 5.73
C ASN A 222 -7.78 -19.41 5.99
N LEU A 223 -8.92 -19.06 6.60
CA LEU A 223 -10.07 -19.97 6.81
C LEU A 223 -10.84 -20.24 5.52
N LEU A 224 -10.59 -19.48 4.46
CA LEU A 224 -11.20 -19.65 3.15
C LEU A 224 -10.59 -20.85 2.42
N THR A 225 -11.45 -21.52 1.63
CA THR A 225 -11.05 -22.59 0.73
C THR A 225 -10.87 -22.03 -0.69
N GLU A 226 -10.25 -22.82 -1.59
CA GLU A 226 -10.17 -22.47 -3.02
C GLU A 226 -11.56 -22.25 -3.64
N GLN A 227 -12.59 -22.98 -3.17
CA GLN A 227 -13.97 -22.80 -3.66
C GLN A 227 -14.55 -21.44 -3.23
N ASP A 228 -14.19 -20.94 -2.07
CA ASP A 228 -14.64 -19.61 -1.59
C ASP A 228 -14.02 -18.48 -2.43
N GLU A 229 -12.79 -18.69 -2.95
CA GLU A 229 -12.16 -17.76 -3.89
C GLU A 229 -12.88 -17.69 -5.24
N TRP A 230 -13.48 -18.84 -5.68
CA TRP A 230 -14.19 -18.92 -6.96
C TRP A 230 -15.65 -18.43 -6.90
N ASN A 231 -16.22 -18.26 -5.73
CA ASN A 231 -17.59 -17.79 -5.52
C ASN A 231 -17.70 -16.28 -5.62
#